data_265155a96da1b4bc6d28b4a70961743d
#
_entry.id   265155a96da1b4bc6d28b4a70961743d
#
_cell.length_a   1.000
_cell.length_b   1.000
_cell.length_c   1.000
_cell.angle_alpha   90.00
_cell.angle_beta   90.00
_cell.angle_gamma   90.00
#
_symmetry.space_group_name_H-M   'P 1'
#
loop_
_entity.id
_entity.type
_entity.pdbx_description
1 polymer ?
#
loop_
_entity_poly.entity_id
_entity_poly.type
_entity_poly.pdbx_seq_one_letter_code
_entity_poly.pdbx_strand_id
1 'polypeptide(L)'
;GYPIHDAEKVRINDVPVFNASGGRGGSMDIVYYQNDIPLLLVEAKRDHKNHIDALEQALRYLKNFPYNKKEFSETGTLPKFLATTVGKNIKFYKWSFDYSREVPEFITEEIEVLPFEVLLSYYGLSDNYVPRILDPKNFNSDFFDELISIYKYHKKADKITKLVVQDVIEQVHNYLLNPDKFTGTKPYIDLDLQGQKAVRDLFKRYNFIASLGIEIAKEFRKAILRSFQGTELNQYLTEQCVINFMFGLLDKLNKRTRVLDFECGSGGFLAAAIDLNDLQLENIKGIDIDYLPYIAAKTYLILYFKKHGQEILDIPIFQGNGLMDLGNNWDLVIGNPAGSNKYEHNEEKKIFKHLNDDLDGNGKVDKISEYSLSIQQAVQSACLGGKICLILPEGVFSNSQDEYLRKYLAKYCNIRAIISLPRGAFKRGTSTKRMKAGSQTASMKMSILLAEKIREVNKKDKLEIDIRHLNYPIFLANISDAESKAGNVSVWLEERLHVVLDQWKEWINKAELKNVEKISTTFDIKEKDKKRQKALFEPAQAIKKEDKIKLKDVGVETKIDKSLENLL
;
A
#
# COMPACT_ATOMS: atom_id res chain seq x y z
N GLY A 1 14.58 14.12 39.48
CA GLY A 1 13.18 13.89 39.83
C GLY A 1 12.25 14.86 39.11
N TYR A 2 10.96 14.63 39.16
CA TYR A 2 9.98 15.54 38.59
C TYR A 2 9.88 16.84 39.42
N PRO A 3 9.72 18.01 38.78
CA PRO A 3 9.73 19.32 39.45
C PRO A 3 8.34 19.62 40.07
N ILE A 4 7.97 18.92 41.12
CA ILE A 4 6.63 18.99 41.76
C ILE A 4 6.31 20.34 42.44
N HIS A 5 7.33 21.18 42.67
CA HIS A 5 7.17 22.49 43.35
C HIS A 5 7.32 23.67 42.38
N ASP A 6 7.48 23.43 41.09
CA ASP A 6 7.65 24.48 40.09
C ASP A 6 6.31 24.72 39.38
N ALA A 7 5.61 25.79 39.75
CA ALA A 7 4.30 26.13 39.21
C ALA A 7 4.31 26.46 37.68
N GLU A 8 5.48 26.81 37.13
CA GLU A 8 5.61 27.01 35.68
C GLU A 8 5.70 25.69 34.92
N LYS A 9 6.16 24.61 35.59
CA LYS A 9 6.38 23.30 35.02
C LYS A 9 5.30 22.28 35.36
N VAL A 10 4.49 22.52 36.37
CA VAL A 10 3.48 21.57 36.86
C VAL A 10 2.17 22.27 37.09
N ARG A 11 1.11 21.78 36.46
CA ARG A 11 -0.27 22.22 36.74
C ARG A 11 -1.02 21.08 37.42
N ILE A 12 -1.50 21.29 38.63
CA ILE A 12 -2.17 20.30 39.46
C ILE A 12 -3.64 20.67 39.62
N ASN A 13 -4.54 19.78 39.22
CA ASN A 13 -6.01 19.93 39.26
C ASN A 13 -6.55 21.20 38.58
N ASP A 14 -5.74 21.85 37.78
CA ASP A 14 -6.00 23.17 37.21
C ASP A 14 -6.37 23.13 35.75
N VAL A 15 -6.06 22.05 35.03
CA VAL A 15 -6.30 21.96 33.60
C VAL A 15 -7.71 21.43 33.35
N PRO A 16 -8.68 22.30 33.06
CA PRO A 16 -10.05 21.88 32.84
C PRO A 16 -10.15 21.05 31.55
N VAL A 17 -10.94 20.00 31.60
CA VAL A 17 -11.26 19.20 30.41
C VAL A 17 -12.61 19.61 29.87
N PHE A 18 -12.66 19.98 28.60
CA PHE A 18 -13.88 20.28 27.87
C PHE A 18 -14.21 19.16 26.90
N ASN A 19 -15.49 18.86 26.74
CA ASN A 19 -15.94 17.95 25.70
C ASN A 19 -16.11 18.70 24.36
N ALA A 20 -16.36 17.98 23.29
CA ALA A 20 -16.54 18.56 21.94
C ALA A 20 -17.70 19.59 21.87
N SER A 21 -18.70 19.50 22.74
CA SER A 21 -19.82 20.45 22.83
C SER A 21 -19.51 21.69 23.70
N GLY A 22 -18.29 21.79 24.26
CA GLY A 22 -17.86 22.91 25.09
C GLY A 22 -18.26 22.80 26.58
N GLY A 23 -18.90 21.71 26.99
CA GLY A 23 -19.22 21.44 28.39
C GLY A 23 -17.99 20.99 29.20
N ARG A 24 -17.89 21.41 30.46
CA ARG A 24 -16.81 20.97 31.34
C ARG A 24 -16.95 19.49 31.68
N GLY A 25 -15.94 18.68 31.34
CA GLY A 25 -15.91 17.22 31.52
C GLY A 25 -15.06 16.74 32.70
N GLY A 26 -14.59 17.68 33.55
CA GLY A 26 -13.71 17.37 34.67
C GLY A 26 -12.43 18.21 34.63
N SER A 27 -11.41 17.79 35.36
CA SER A 27 -10.05 18.34 35.33
C SER A 27 -9.04 17.20 35.37
N MET A 28 -7.88 17.41 34.76
CA MET A 28 -6.74 16.50 34.83
C MET A 28 -6.06 16.66 36.18
N ASP A 29 -5.60 15.56 36.76
CA ASP A 29 -4.97 15.61 38.09
C ASP A 29 -3.62 16.33 38.03
N ILE A 30 -2.73 15.95 37.14
CA ILE A 30 -1.41 16.57 36.97
C ILE A 30 -1.04 16.62 35.51
N VAL A 31 -0.53 17.76 35.02
CA VAL A 31 0.12 17.88 33.72
C VAL A 31 1.47 18.55 33.88
N TYR A 32 2.51 17.92 33.40
CA TYR A 32 3.87 18.49 33.39
C TYR A 32 4.12 19.24 32.09
N TYR A 33 4.66 20.44 32.20
CA TYR A 33 4.99 21.30 31.05
C TYR A 33 6.48 21.72 31.09
N GLN A 34 6.99 22.06 29.92
CA GLN A 34 8.23 22.80 29.75
C GLN A 34 8.09 23.67 28.49
N ASN A 35 8.35 24.98 28.65
CA ASN A 35 8.19 25.95 27.55
C ASN A 35 6.81 25.86 26.88
N ASP A 36 5.75 25.77 27.70
CA ASP A 36 4.35 25.58 27.32
C ASP A 36 4.04 24.27 26.55
N ILE A 37 4.99 23.35 26.43
CA ILE A 37 4.77 22.04 25.83
C ILE A 37 4.32 21.05 26.91
N PRO A 38 3.14 20.41 26.77
CA PRO A 38 2.70 19.37 27.69
C PRO A 38 3.49 18.10 27.46
N LEU A 39 4.24 17.66 28.49
CA LEU A 39 5.14 16.52 28.39
C LEU A 39 4.49 15.22 28.82
N LEU A 40 3.78 15.26 29.93
CA LEU A 40 3.22 14.11 30.63
C LEU A 40 1.90 14.47 31.29
N LEU A 41 0.87 13.66 31.04
CA LEU A 41 -0.39 13.71 31.78
C LEU A 41 -0.42 12.59 32.81
N VAL A 42 -0.72 12.91 34.06
CA VAL A 42 -0.82 11.94 35.16
C VAL A 42 -2.23 11.91 35.70
N GLU A 43 -2.78 10.72 35.82
CA GLU A 43 -4.05 10.47 36.49
C GLU A 43 -3.83 9.67 37.77
N ALA A 44 -4.33 10.20 38.89
CA ALA A 44 -4.14 9.63 40.22
C ALA A 44 -5.42 8.98 40.76
N LYS A 45 -5.29 7.82 41.36
CA LYS A 45 -6.38 7.10 42.02
C LYS A 45 -5.97 6.65 43.42
N ARG A 46 -6.98 6.51 44.29
CA ARG A 46 -6.78 5.95 45.62
C ARG A 46 -6.44 4.46 45.56
N ASP A 47 -5.80 3.92 46.56
CA ASP A 47 -5.30 2.53 46.64
C ASP A 47 -6.31 1.44 46.31
N HIS A 48 -7.60 1.68 46.51
CA HIS A 48 -8.66 0.70 46.22
C HIS A 48 -9.11 0.65 44.76
N LYS A 49 -8.54 1.49 43.88
CA LYS A 49 -8.78 1.53 42.44
C LYS A 49 -7.66 0.81 41.70
N ASN A 50 -7.80 0.65 40.41
CA ASN A 50 -6.80 0.00 39.55
C ASN A 50 -6.22 0.97 38.51
N HIS A 51 -5.11 0.59 37.91
CA HIS A 51 -4.47 1.36 36.85
C HIS A 51 -5.29 1.44 35.56
N ILE A 52 -6.18 0.47 35.32
CA ILE A 52 -7.02 0.44 34.10
C ILE A 52 -8.01 1.61 34.16
N ASP A 53 -8.74 1.77 35.28
CA ASP A 53 -9.69 2.88 35.44
C ASP A 53 -9.00 4.25 35.34
N ALA A 54 -7.76 4.35 35.85
CA ALA A 54 -6.96 5.57 35.74
C ALA A 54 -6.54 5.84 34.30
N LEU A 55 -6.12 4.80 33.59
CA LEU A 55 -5.70 4.92 32.19
C LEU A 55 -6.87 5.28 31.25
N GLU A 56 -8.03 4.67 31.45
CA GLU A 56 -9.25 5.03 30.70
C GLU A 56 -9.62 6.50 30.89
N GLN A 57 -9.48 7.01 32.13
CA GLN A 57 -9.72 8.43 32.43
C GLN A 57 -8.66 9.32 31.77
N ALA A 58 -7.38 8.97 31.85
CA ALA A 58 -6.30 9.68 31.20
C ALA A 58 -6.48 9.75 29.68
N LEU A 59 -6.88 8.65 29.06
CA LEU A 59 -7.19 8.59 27.62
C LEU A 59 -8.39 9.45 27.23
N ARG A 60 -9.43 9.48 28.07
CA ARG A 60 -10.56 10.39 27.88
C ARG A 60 -10.12 11.85 27.94
N TYR A 61 -9.23 12.20 28.83
CA TYR A 61 -8.68 13.55 28.95
C TYR A 61 -7.77 13.89 27.78
N LEU A 62 -6.91 12.97 27.36
CA LEU A 62 -6.08 13.14 26.18
C LEU A 62 -6.93 13.40 24.91
N LYS A 63 -8.01 12.65 24.74
CA LYS A 63 -8.96 12.83 23.62
C LYS A 63 -9.62 14.20 23.62
N ASN A 64 -9.89 14.75 24.80
CA ASN A 64 -10.57 16.04 24.98
C ASN A 64 -9.59 17.22 25.14
N PHE A 65 -8.29 16.96 25.29
CA PHE A 65 -7.27 17.99 25.46
C PHE A 65 -7.29 19.08 24.38
N PRO A 66 -7.50 18.77 23.08
CA PRO A 66 -7.55 19.77 22.03
C PRO A 66 -8.73 20.75 22.11
N TYR A 67 -9.79 20.41 22.86
CA TYR A 67 -10.93 21.30 23.09
C TYR A 67 -10.69 22.31 24.21
N ASN A 68 -9.60 22.17 24.94
CA ASN A 68 -9.14 23.15 25.89
C ASN A 68 -8.42 24.29 25.16
N LYS A 69 -9.20 25.29 24.75
CA LYS A 69 -8.72 26.37 23.85
C LYS A 69 -7.50 27.10 24.41
N LYS A 70 -7.43 27.32 25.74
CA LYS A 70 -6.31 28.03 26.33
C LYS A 70 -5.03 27.21 26.28
N GLU A 71 -5.07 25.99 26.77
CA GLU A 71 -3.90 25.11 26.89
C GLU A 71 -3.39 24.62 25.53
N PHE A 72 -4.30 24.17 24.68
CA PHE A 72 -3.94 23.62 23.38
C PHE A 72 -3.54 24.70 22.37
N SER A 73 -4.17 25.90 22.42
CA SER A 73 -3.81 26.99 21.52
C SER A 73 -2.40 27.55 21.76
N GLU A 74 -1.90 27.43 23.01
CA GLU A 74 -0.55 27.87 23.34
C GLU A 74 0.51 26.85 22.92
N THR A 75 0.20 25.55 23.02
CA THR A 75 1.17 24.47 22.84
C THR A 75 1.12 23.81 21.47
N GLY A 76 -0.06 23.68 20.87
CA GLY A 76 -0.28 23.04 19.58
C GLY A 76 -0.03 21.53 19.55
N THR A 77 0.31 20.89 20.69
CA THR A 77 0.67 19.48 20.79
C THR A 77 -0.06 18.78 21.92
N LEU A 78 -0.21 17.47 21.80
CA LEU A 78 -0.67 16.60 22.86
C LEU A 78 0.51 16.11 23.71
N PRO A 79 0.31 15.88 25.04
CA PRO A 79 1.30 15.15 25.82
C PRO A 79 1.44 13.73 25.24
N LYS A 80 2.66 13.33 24.87
CA LYS A 80 2.93 12.01 24.27
C LYS A 80 2.88 10.89 25.30
N PHE A 81 3.16 11.23 26.54
CA PHE A 81 3.24 10.28 27.63
C PHE A 81 2.09 10.46 28.61
N LEU A 82 1.62 9.32 29.11
CA LEU A 82 0.64 9.24 30.17
C LEU A 82 1.26 8.50 31.36
N ALA A 83 0.84 8.85 32.55
CA ALA A 83 1.14 8.05 33.74
C ALA A 83 -0.12 7.84 34.57
N THR A 84 -0.20 6.70 35.20
CA THR A 84 -1.23 6.42 36.21
C THR A 84 -0.56 6.13 37.52
N THR A 85 -1.12 6.68 38.60
CA THR A 85 -0.67 6.37 39.96
C THR A 85 -1.84 5.83 40.75
N VAL A 86 -1.62 4.69 41.41
CA VAL A 86 -2.57 4.07 42.35
C VAL A 86 -1.84 3.83 43.67
N GLY A 87 -2.15 4.65 44.66
CA GLY A 87 -1.36 4.70 45.89
C GLY A 87 0.10 5.05 45.60
N LYS A 88 1.02 4.14 45.94
CA LYS A 88 2.46 4.31 45.72
C LYS A 88 2.94 3.73 44.38
N ASN A 89 2.08 3.03 43.66
CA ASN A 89 2.45 2.41 42.39
C ASN A 89 2.22 3.38 41.24
N ILE A 90 3.20 3.50 40.35
CA ILE A 90 3.15 4.34 39.18
C ILE A 90 3.45 3.52 37.94
N LYS A 91 2.70 3.74 36.87
CA LYS A 91 2.91 3.15 35.53
C LYS A 91 2.95 4.23 34.49
N PHE A 92 3.81 4.08 33.51
CA PHE A 92 3.96 4.98 32.37
C PHE A 92 3.50 4.33 31.09
N TYR A 93 2.94 5.14 30.20
CA TYR A 93 2.41 4.70 28.93
C TYR A 93 2.79 5.70 27.84
N LYS A 94 3.01 5.16 26.63
CA LYS A 94 3.12 5.92 25.41
C LYS A 94 1.93 5.61 24.52
N TRP A 95 1.30 6.64 23.95
CA TRP A 95 0.16 6.44 23.06
C TRP A 95 0.58 6.38 21.58
N SER A 96 -0.26 5.71 20.79
CA SER A 96 -0.29 5.73 19.32
C SER A 96 -1.73 5.68 18.83
N PHE A 97 -1.96 5.78 17.51
CA PHE A 97 -3.28 5.63 16.94
C PHE A 97 -3.56 4.22 16.45
N ASP A 98 -4.75 3.72 16.77
CA ASP A 98 -5.36 2.59 16.09
C ASP A 98 -6.20 3.11 14.91
N TYR A 99 -5.80 2.78 13.69
CA TYR A 99 -6.46 3.19 12.45
C TYR A 99 -7.48 2.14 11.95
N SER A 100 -7.78 1.11 12.73
CA SER A 100 -8.75 0.07 12.36
C SER A 100 -10.19 0.59 12.24
N ARG A 101 -10.47 1.79 12.77
CA ARG A 101 -11.75 2.45 12.76
C ARG A 101 -11.72 3.76 11.97
N GLU A 102 -12.87 4.18 11.47
CA GLU A 102 -13.04 5.45 10.75
C GLU A 102 -12.57 6.68 11.56
N VAL A 103 -12.82 6.65 12.87
CA VAL A 103 -12.26 7.60 13.83
C VAL A 103 -11.13 6.89 14.56
N PRO A 104 -9.86 7.29 14.38
CA PRO A 104 -8.75 6.67 15.07
C PRO A 104 -8.90 6.79 16.58
N GLU A 105 -8.67 5.69 17.27
CA GLU A 105 -8.67 5.65 18.72
C GLU A 105 -7.24 5.63 19.24
N PHE A 106 -7.03 6.22 20.44
CA PHE A 106 -5.76 6.08 21.12
C PHE A 106 -5.60 4.66 21.66
N ILE A 107 -4.47 4.05 21.38
CA ILE A 107 -3.98 2.83 22.02
C ILE A 107 -2.71 3.16 22.80
N THR A 108 -2.44 2.41 23.84
CA THR A 108 -1.30 2.66 24.73
C THR A 108 -0.45 1.42 24.91
N GLU A 109 0.84 1.64 25.01
CA GLU A 109 1.85 0.67 25.37
C GLU A 109 2.41 1.05 26.73
N GLU A 110 2.46 0.12 27.69
CA GLU A 110 3.12 0.32 28.97
C GLU A 110 4.63 0.34 28.76
N ILE A 111 5.30 1.35 29.31
CA ILE A 111 6.74 1.56 29.18
C ILE A 111 7.38 1.68 30.57
N GLU A 112 8.70 1.62 30.63
CA GLU A 112 9.42 1.89 31.87
C GLU A 112 9.18 3.31 32.38
N VAL A 113 9.29 3.50 33.69
CA VAL A 113 9.17 4.82 34.33
C VAL A 113 10.26 5.74 33.80
N LEU A 114 9.87 6.84 33.16
CA LEU A 114 10.81 7.79 32.57
C LEU A 114 11.25 8.83 33.58
N PRO A 115 12.55 9.05 33.80
CA PRO A 115 13.06 10.24 34.47
C PRO A 115 12.65 11.53 33.73
N PHE A 116 12.49 12.65 34.48
CA PHE A 116 12.07 13.92 33.87
C PHE A 116 13.05 14.40 32.79
N GLU A 117 14.34 14.23 32.97
CA GLU A 117 15.38 14.56 31.97
C GLU A 117 15.24 13.76 30.69
N VAL A 118 14.79 12.51 30.80
CA VAL A 118 14.51 11.67 29.61
C VAL A 118 13.29 12.21 28.85
N LEU A 119 12.26 12.68 29.58
CA LEU A 119 11.12 13.37 28.94
C LEU A 119 11.58 14.65 28.25
N LEU A 120 12.36 15.50 28.89
CA LEU A 120 12.91 16.71 28.27
C LEU A 120 13.72 16.39 27.02
N SER A 121 14.57 15.36 27.08
CA SER A 121 15.33 14.90 25.93
C SER A 121 14.42 14.37 24.80
N TYR A 122 13.33 13.68 25.15
CA TYR A 122 12.37 13.21 24.13
C TYR A 122 11.76 14.37 23.33
N TYR A 123 11.44 15.47 23.98
CA TYR A 123 10.85 16.65 23.34
C TYR A 123 11.89 17.63 22.77
N GLY A 124 13.18 17.34 22.89
CA GLY A 124 14.24 18.23 22.43
C GLY A 124 14.41 19.48 23.30
N LEU A 125 14.08 19.40 24.57
CA LEU A 125 14.03 20.52 25.52
C LEU A 125 15.15 20.47 26.57
N SER A 126 16.06 19.50 26.53
CA SER A 126 17.24 19.45 27.39
C SER A 126 18.31 20.45 26.93
N ASP A 127 19.08 21.04 27.85
CA ASP A 127 20.07 22.08 27.57
C ASP A 127 21.13 21.67 26.52
N ASN A 128 21.49 20.40 26.48
CA ASN A 128 22.48 19.84 25.55
C ASN A 128 21.81 18.88 24.54
N TYR A 129 20.60 19.23 24.06
CA TYR A 129 19.87 18.36 23.18
C TYR A 129 20.59 18.18 21.82
N VAL A 130 20.76 16.92 21.42
CA VAL A 130 21.23 16.54 20.10
C VAL A 130 20.10 15.82 19.38
N PRO A 131 19.73 16.25 18.13
CA PRO A 131 18.67 15.60 17.39
C PRO A 131 18.92 14.10 17.21
N ARG A 132 17.92 13.29 17.58
CA ARG A 132 18.03 11.84 17.59
C ARG A 132 17.92 11.27 16.20
N ILE A 133 18.55 10.11 15.96
CA ILE A 133 18.23 9.26 14.82
C ILE A 133 16.86 8.64 15.09
N LEU A 134 15.96 8.74 14.12
CA LEU A 134 14.63 8.17 14.20
C LEU A 134 14.70 6.64 14.06
N ASP A 135 14.35 5.91 15.11
CA ASP A 135 14.29 4.45 15.08
C ASP A 135 13.11 4.00 14.20
N PRO A 136 13.32 3.15 13.18
CA PRO A 136 12.25 2.61 12.36
C PRO A 136 11.12 1.97 13.17
N LYS A 137 11.42 1.24 14.25
CA LYS A 137 10.41 0.59 15.11
C LYS A 137 9.46 1.59 15.75
N ASN A 138 9.95 2.80 16.02
CA ASN A 138 9.20 3.87 16.66
C ASN A 138 8.71 4.95 15.66
N PHE A 139 9.02 4.80 14.37
CA PHE A 139 8.66 5.79 13.34
C PHE A 139 7.17 6.19 13.42
N ASN A 140 6.31 5.20 13.51
CA ASN A 140 4.87 5.44 13.55
C ASN A 140 4.45 6.18 14.82
N SER A 141 4.82 5.66 15.99
CA SER A 141 4.40 6.23 17.28
C SER A 141 5.07 7.56 17.57
N ASP A 142 6.35 7.71 17.26
CA ASP A 142 7.14 8.86 17.72
C ASP A 142 7.17 10.02 16.71
N PHE A 143 6.84 9.76 15.46
CA PHE A 143 6.89 10.77 14.42
C PHE A 143 5.57 10.90 13.65
N PHE A 144 5.13 9.82 12.99
CA PHE A 144 3.99 9.89 12.08
C PHE A 144 2.67 10.17 12.80
N ASP A 145 2.40 9.48 13.91
CA ASP A 145 1.18 9.68 14.71
C ASP A 145 1.15 11.06 15.38
N GLU A 146 2.30 11.58 15.80
CA GLU A 146 2.38 12.95 16.31
C GLU A 146 2.10 13.97 15.19
N LEU A 147 2.67 13.77 14.00
CA LEU A 147 2.42 14.65 12.86
C LEU A 147 0.94 14.62 12.43
N ILE A 148 0.34 13.44 12.36
CA ILE A 148 -1.11 13.29 12.14
C ILE A 148 -1.92 14.02 13.22
N SER A 149 -1.52 13.91 14.49
CA SER A 149 -2.25 14.55 15.59
C SER A 149 -2.22 16.08 15.48
N ILE A 150 -1.09 16.67 15.11
CA ILE A 150 -0.97 18.11 14.88
C ILE A 150 -1.98 18.55 13.82
N TYR A 151 -1.98 17.91 12.66
CA TYR A 151 -2.91 18.25 11.58
C TYR A 151 -4.37 18.05 11.97
N LYS A 152 -4.70 16.91 12.57
CA LYS A 152 -6.04 16.58 13.01
C LYS A 152 -6.62 17.64 13.94
N TYR A 153 -5.86 18.02 14.96
CA TYR A 153 -6.38 18.85 16.03
C TYR A 153 -6.36 20.35 15.70
N HIS A 154 -5.35 20.85 15.00
CA HIS A 154 -5.34 22.23 14.52
C HIS A 154 -6.46 22.51 13.50
N LYS A 155 -6.90 21.50 12.77
CA LYS A 155 -8.05 21.58 11.86
C LYS A 155 -9.37 21.20 12.48
N LYS A 156 -9.39 20.79 13.76
CA LYS A 156 -10.59 20.30 14.46
C LYS A 156 -11.29 19.19 13.66
N ALA A 157 -10.50 18.34 13.03
CA ALA A 157 -11.00 17.23 12.25
C ALA A 157 -11.33 16.07 13.19
N ASP A 158 -12.60 15.64 13.22
CA ASP A 158 -13.00 14.45 13.98
C ASP A 158 -12.39 13.18 13.40
N LYS A 159 -12.20 13.16 12.08
CA LYS A 159 -11.64 12.02 11.33
C LYS A 159 -10.31 12.40 10.69
N ILE A 160 -9.49 11.39 10.40
CA ILE A 160 -8.35 11.55 9.52
C ILE A 160 -8.86 11.45 8.08
N THR A 161 -8.88 12.61 7.41
CA THR A 161 -9.33 12.72 6.02
C THR A 161 -8.19 12.48 5.04
N LYS A 162 -8.54 12.26 3.76
CA LYS A 162 -7.58 12.24 2.64
C LYS A 162 -6.63 13.43 2.70
N LEU A 163 -7.17 14.62 2.94
CA LEU A 163 -6.39 15.86 3.01
C LEU A 163 -5.37 15.86 4.14
N VAL A 164 -5.74 15.38 5.34
CA VAL A 164 -4.81 15.29 6.47
C VAL A 164 -3.64 14.36 6.15
N VAL A 165 -3.90 13.20 5.54
CA VAL A 165 -2.84 12.25 5.15
C VAL A 165 -1.95 12.85 4.07
N GLN A 166 -2.55 13.49 3.06
CA GLN A 166 -1.82 14.18 2.01
C GLN A 166 -0.89 15.26 2.58
N ASP A 167 -1.40 16.07 3.49
CA ASP A 167 -0.65 17.13 4.15
C ASP A 167 0.56 16.60 4.92
N VAL A 168 0.37 15.52 5.65
CA VAL A 168 1.45 14.86 6.39
C VAL A 168 2.54 14.36 5.44
N ILE A 169 2.16 13.73 4.34
CA ILE A 169 3.10 13.26 3.31
C ILE A 169 3.85 14.45 2.69
N GLU A 170 3.13 15.51 2.36
CA GLU A 170 3.73 16.73 1.80
C GLU A 170 4.70 17.40 2.77
N GLN A 171 4.41 17.40 4.06
CA GLN A 171 5.36 17.94 5.05
C GLN A 171 6.66 17.15 5.06
N VAL A 172 6.60 15.83 5.01
CA VAL A 172 7.80 14.99 4.91
C VAL A 172 8.55 15.29 3.60
N HIS A 173 7.82 15.37 2.48
CA HIS A 173 8.39 15.69 1.17
C HIS A 173 9.07 17.07 1.15
N ASN A 174 8.39 18.11 1.65
CA ASN A 174 8.90 19.48 1.68
C ASN A 174 10.11 19.62 2.59
N TYR A 175 10.12 18.90 3.73
CA TYR A 175 11.32 18.82 4.56
C TYR A 175 12.51 18.23 3.79
N LEU A 176 12.30 17.12 3.10
CA LEU A 176 13.34 16.45 2.32
C LEU A 176 13.84 17.31 1.15
N LEU A 177 12.94 18.08 0.52
CA LEU A 177 13.30 19.00 -0.55
C LEU A 177 14.21 20.14 -0.06
N ASN A 178 13.95 20.68 1.12
CA ASN A 178 14.67 21.86 1.62
C ASN A 178 14.76 21.88 3.15
N PRO A 179 15.58 21.00 3.77
CA PRO A 179 15.65 20.87 5.22
C PRO A 179 15.99 22.17 5.94
N ASP A 180 16.92 22.97 5.38
CA ASP A 180 17.42 24.21 5.99
C ASP A 180 16.40 25.35 5.97
N LYS A 181 15.46 25.31 5.02
CA LYS A 181 14.43 26.34 4.84
C LYS A 181 13.02 25.86 5.18
N PHE A 182 12.91 24.70 5.81
CA PHE A 182 11.63 24.12 6.14
C PHE A 182 10.84 24.98 7.14
N THR A 183 9.68 25.45 6.73
CA THR A 183 8.84 26.38 7.51
C THR A 183 7.69 25.70 8.26
N GLY A 184 7.39 24.44 7.95
CA GLY A 184 6.23 23.72 8.50
C GLY A 184 4.89 24.17 7.89
N THR A 185 4.92 25.00 6.85
CA THR A 185 3.73 25.40 6.10
C THR A 185 3.44 24.40 4.99
N LYS A 186 2.21 24.43 4.49
CA LYS A 186 1.79 23.57 3.40
C LYS A 186 0.68 24.22 2.56
N PRO A 187 0.54 23.80 1.27
CA PRO A 187 -0.34 24.49 0.33
C PRO A 187 -1.84 24.19 0.48
N TYR A 188 -2.25 23.05 1.06
CA TYR A 188 -3.66 22.62 1.00
C TYR A 188 -4.45 22.87 2.29
N ILE A 189 -3.89 22.63 3.45
CA ILE A 189 -4.53 22.92 4.74
C ILE A 189 -3.63 23.88 5.50
N ASP A 190 -4.04 25.14 5.61
CA ASP A 190 -3.30 26.11 6.39
C ASP A 190 -3.33 25.74 7.87
N LEU A 191 -2.19 25.51 8.44
CA LEU A 191 -2.01 25.46 9.87
C LEU A 191 -1.90 26.89 10.41
N ASP A 192 -2.47 27.12 11.57
CA ASP A 192 -2.17 28.33 12.31
C ASP A 192 -0.70 28.39 12.74
N LEU A 193 -0.26 29.52 13.27
CA LEU A 193 1.14 29.71 13.66
C LEU A 193 1.63 28.68 14.69
N GLN A 194 0.75 28.23 15.57
CA GLN A 194 1.09 27.23 16.57
C GLN A 194 1.25 25.84 15.95
N GLY A 195 0.34 25.44 15.05
CA GLY A 195 0.48 24.20 14.31
C GLY A 195 1.75 24.17 13.45
N GLN A 196 2.08 25.27 12.80
CA GLN A 196 3.34 25.41 12.05
C GLN A 196 4.56 25.27 12.96
N LYS A 197 4.53 25.89 14.16
CA LYS A 197 5.57 25.75 15.17
C LYS A 197 5.68 24.30 15.62
N ALA A 198 4.57 23.65 15.95
CA ALA A 198 4.54 22.25 16.41
C ALA A 198 5.15 21.30 15.36
N VAL A 199 4.85 21.48 14.07
CA VAL A 199 5.45 20.71 12.98
C VAL A 199 6.97 20.93 12.92
N ARG A 200 7.43 22.17 12.95
CA ARG A 200 8.88 22.48 12.96
C ARG A 200 9.59 21.87 14.16
N ASP A 201 9.00 21.99 15.34
CA ASP A 201 9.58 21.47 16.58
C ASP A 201 9.62 19.93 16.57
N LEU A 202 8.62 19.26 15.97
CA LEU A 202 8.65 17.81 15.75
C LEU A 202 9.83 17.39 14.86
N PHE A 203 10.01 18.05 13.71
CA PHE A 203 11.13 17.72 12.81
C PHE A 203 12.50 18.02 13.45
N LYS A 204 12.63 19.08 14.24
CA LYS A 204 13.88 19.41 14.96
C LYS A 204 14.28 18.39 16.01
N ARG A 205 13.34 17.59 16.53
CA ARG A 205 13.66 16.52 17.48
C ARG A 205 14.51 15.40 16.88
N TYR A 206 14.52 15.31 15.57
CA TYR A 206 15.19 14.23 14.85
C TYR A 206 16.21 14.75 13.84
N ASN A 207 17.34 14.08 13.75
CA ASN A 207 18.19 14.18 12.57
C ASN A 207 17.55 13.32 11.46
N PHE A 208 16.51 13.89 10.85
CA PHE A 208 15.66 13.15 9.90
C PHE A 208 16.47 12.72 8.67
N ILE A 209 17.38 13.55 8.18
CA ILE A 209 18.23 13.22 7.03
C ILE A 209 19.15 12.02 7.34
N ALA A 210 19.77 12.00 8.52
CA ALA A 210 20.57 10.86 8.93
C ALA A 210 19.74 9.58 9.20
N SER A 211 18.43 9.73 9.40
CA SER A 211 17.51 8.60 9.61
C SER A 211 17.07 7.92 8.31
N LEU A 212 17.31 8.53 7.13
CA LEU A 212 16.84 8.01 5.86
C LEU A 212 17.36 6.61 5.55
N GLY A 213 16.54 5.81 4.93
CA GLY A 213 16.91 4.46 4.49
C GLY A 213 15.70 3.55 4.30
N ILE A 214 16.01 2.33 3.91
CA ILE A 214 15.03 1.31 3.53
C ILE A 214 14.00 1.07 4.64
N GLU A 215 14.46 0.93 5.89
CA GLU A 215 13.55 0.61 7.01
C GLU A 215 12.61 1.78 7.33
N ILE A 216 13.10 3.01 7.34
CA ILE A 216 12.24 4.20 7.50
C ILE A 216 11.24 4.32 6.34
N ALA A 217 11.68 4.07 5.11
CA ALA A 217 10.79 4.08 3.95
C ALA A 217 9.67 3.03 4.08
N LYS A 218 10.00 1.81 4.50
CA LYS A 218 9.02 0.75 4.73
C LYS A 218 8.01 1.11 5.82
N GLU A 219 8.48 1.69 6.93
CA GLU A 219 7.59 2.13 8.01
C GLU A 219 6.72 3.33 7.58
N PHE A 220 7.27 4.28 6.83
CA PHE A 220 6.49 5.37 6.21
C PHE A 220 5.37 4.82 5.31
N ARG A 221 5.67 3.87 4.44
CA ARG A 221 4.67 3.23 3.59
C ARG A 221 3.61 2.51 4.42
N LYS A 222 4.00 1.75 5.45
CA LYS A 222 3.06 1.10 6.38
C LYS A 222 2.17 2.12 7.08
N ALA A 223 2.72 3.25 7.52
CA ALA A 223 1.98 4.33 8.17
C ALA A 223 0.90 4.92 7.25
N ILE A 224 1.27 5.22 6.00
CA ILE A 224 0.33 5.69 4.98
C ILE A 224 -0.78 4.66 4.75
N LEU A 225 -0.41 3.39 4.53
CA LEU A 225 -1.36 2.32 4.30
C LEU A 225 -2.35 2.15 5.46
N ARG A 226 -1.90 2.29 6.71
CA ARG A 226 -2.76 2.26 7.90
C ARG A 226 -3.68 3.48 7.96
N SER A 227 -3.18 4.66 7.66
CA SER A 227 -3.95 5.91 7.67
C SER A 227 -5.10 5.90 6.66
N PHE A 228 -4.96 5.16 5.55
CA PHE A 228 -6.01 5.01 4.56
C PHE A 228 -7.16 4.10 5.00
N GLN A 229 -6.97 3.24 5.98
CA GLN A 229 -8.02 2.32 6.44
C GLN A 229 -9.27 3.03 7.00
N GLY A 230 -9.09 4.21 7.58
CA GLY A 230 -10.17 5.02 8.16
C GLY A 230 -10.71 6.13 7.24
N THR A 231 -10.18 6.28 6.03
CA THR A 231 -10.57 7.36 5.11
C THR A 231 -11.49 6.87 3.99
N GLU A 232 -12.22 7.80 3.35
CA GLU A 232 -13.04 7.54 2.15
C GLU A 232 -12.20 7.15 0.92
N LEU A 233 -10.91 6.94 1.10
CA LEU A 233 -9.97 6.51 0.08
C LEU A 233 -10.19 5.04 -0.24
N ASN A 234 -11.17 4.76 -1.09
CA ASN A 234 -11.39 3.46 -1.73
C ASN A 234 -10.27 3.08 -2.74
N GLN A 235 -9.07 3.63 -2.57
CA GLN A 235 -7.94 3.22 -3.39
C GLN A 235 -7.46 1.86 -2.90
N TYR A 236 -7.61 0.86 -3.76
CA TYR A 236 -7.21 -0.52 -3.51
C TYR A 236 -5.68 -0.61 -3.53
N LEU A 237 -5.09 -0.42 -2.34
CA LEU A 237 -3.66 -0.62 -2.18
C LEU A 237 -3.37 -2.12 -2.17
N THR A 238 -2.45 -2.55 -3.02
CA THR A 238 -2.07 -3.95 -3.13
C THR A 238 -1.29 -4.40 -1.89
N GLU A 239 -1.71 -5.52 -1.29
CA GLU A 239 -1.03 -6.12 -0.15
C GLU A 239 0.39 -6.57 -0.52
N GLN A 240 1.33 -6.43 0.42
CA GLN A 240 2.74 -6.76 0.15
C GLN A 240 2.94 -8.24 -0.23
N CYS A 241 2.18 -9.16 0.36
CA CYS A 241 2.23 -10.58 0.01
C CYS A 241 1.83 -10.83 -1.46
N VAL A 242 0.84 -10.09 -1.98
CA VAL A 242 0.44 -10.17 -3.40
C VAL A 242 1.53 -9.60 -4.30
N ILE A 243 2.12 -8.46 -3.94
CA ILE A 243 3.25 -7.88 -4.69
C ILE A 243 4.43 -8.86 -4.75
N ASN A 244 4.84 -9.40 -3.61
CA ASN A 244 5.93 -10.37 -3.52
C ASN A 244 5.63 -11.64 -4.33
N PHE A 245 4.39 -12.12 -4.30
CA PHE A 245 3.94 -13.23 -5.10
C PHE A 245 4.06 -12.95 -6.61
N MET A 246 3.60 -11.78 -7.07
CA MET A 246 3.70 -11.40 -8.49
C MET A 246 5.16 -11.37 -8.96
N PHE A 247 6.08 -10.85 -8.15
CA PHE A 247 7.51 -10.94 -8.46
C PHE A 247 8.04 -12.37 -8.42
N GLY A 248 7.50 -13.22 -7.55
CA GLY A 248 7.83 -14.64 -7.49
C GLY A 248 7.40 -15.44 -8.74
N LEU A 249 6.41 -14.95 -9.51
CA LEU A 249 6.01 -15.55 -10.79
C LEU A 249 6.97 -15.20 -11.93
N LEU A 250 7.79 -14.17 -11.76
CA LEU A 250 8.72 -13.69 -12.77
C LEU A 250 10.08 -14.40 -12.66
N ASP A 251 10.78 -14.48 -13.77
CA ASP A 251 12.21 -14.80 -13.76
C ASP A 251 12.97 -13.72 -12.98
N LYS A 252 14.12 -14.07 -12.42
CA LYS A 252 14.95 -13.09 -11.72
C LYS A 252 15.31 -11.94 -12.65
N LEU A 253 14.87 -10.73 -12.28
CA LEU A 253 15.19 -9.53 -13.04
C LEU A 253 16.68 -9.20 -12.86
N ASN A 254 17.30 -8.64 -13.88
CA ASN A 254 18.65 -8.12 -13.79
C ASN A 254 18.64 -6.61 -13.49
N LYS A 255 19.78 -6.06 -13.05
CA LYS A 255 19.90 -4.65 -12.65
C LYS A 255 19.50 -3.63 -13.73
N ARG A 256 19.48 -4.03 -15.01
CA ARG A 256 19.15 -3.19 -16.16
C ARG A 256 17.72 -3.38 -16.64
N THR A 257 16.95 -4.29 -16.04
CA THR A 257 15.55 -4.51 -16.39
C THR A 257 14.75 -3.23 -16.17
N ARG A 258 14.09 -2.75 -17.22
CA ARG A 258 13.27 -1.54 -17.15
C ARG A 258 11.85 -1.91 -16.73
N VAL A 259 11.40 -1.32 -15.63
CA VAL A 259 10.11 -1.62 -15.01
C VAL A 259 9.20 -0.40 -15.06
N LEU A 260 8.01 -0.59 -15.58
CA LEU A 260 6.95 0.41 -15.64
C LEU A 260 5.77 0.00 -14.76
N ASP A 261 5.32 0.93 -13.93
CA ASP A 261 4.01 0.90 -13.26
C ASP A 261 3.27 2.19 -13.63
N PHE A 262 2.36 2.11 -14.60
CA PHE A 262 1.71 3.28 -15.18
C PHE A 262 0.49 3.79 -14.38
N GLU A 263 0.12 3.10 -13.30
CA GLU A 263 -0.86 3.51 -12.28
C GLU A 263 -0.32 3.09 -10.90
N CYS A 264 0.80 3.70 -10.51
CA CYS A 264 1.70 3.15 -9.49
C CYS A 264 1.17 3.24 -8.05
N GLY A 265 0.08 3.92 -7.81
CA GLY A 265 -0.46 4.09 -6.47
C GLY A 265 0.61 4.62 -5.49
N SER A 266 0.78 3.96 -4.37
CA SER A 266 1.83 4.29 -3.38
C SER A 266 3.23 3.72 -3.71
N GLY A 267 3.49 3.29 -4.95
CA GLY A 267 4.79 2.82 -5.41
C GLY A 267 5.19 1.42 -4.95
N GLY A 268 4.25 0.59 -4.52
CA GLY A 268 4.53 -0.71 -3.93
C GLY A 268 5.25 -1.69 -4.85
N PHE A 269 4.85 -1.76 -6.13
CA PHE A 269 5.49 -2.63 -7.12
C PHE A 269 6.90 -2.15 -7.46
N LEU A 270 7.10 -0.84 -7.62
CA LEU A 270 8.41 -0.27 -7.92
C LEU A 270 9.40 -0.47 -6.77
N ALA A 271 8.92 -0.32 -5.54
CA ALA A 271 9.70 -0.61 -4.36
C ALA A 271 10.14 -2.08 -4.29
N ALA A 272 9.20 -3.00 -4.54
CA ALA A 272 9.50 -4.43 -4.57
C ALA A 272 10.44 -4.80 -5.72
N ALA A 273 10.30 -4.16 -6.89
CA ALA A 273 11.23 -4.34 -8.00
C ALA A 273 12.68 -4.05 -7.59
N ILE A 274 12.87 -2.97 -6.85
CA ILE A 274 14.19 -2.57 -6.34
C ILE A 274 14.67 -3.54 -5.25
N ASP A 275 13.85 -3.78 -4.23
CA ASP A 275 14.21 -4.61 -3.07
C ASP A 275 14.58 -6.05 -3.44
N LEU A 276 13.79 -6.66 -4.34
CA LEU A 276 13.95 -8.08 -4.67
C LEU A 276 14.99 -8.35 -5.75
N ASN A 277 15.32 -7.34 -6.57
CA ASN A 277 16.14 -7.53 -7.77
C ASN A 277 17.32 -6.56 -7.89
N ASP A 278 17.55 -5.70 -6.88
CA ASP A 278 18.63 -4.71 -6.87
C ASP A 278 18.63 -3.82 -8.14
N LEU A 279 17.42 -3.39 -8.56
CA LEU A 279 17.25 -2.51 -9.70
C LEU A 279 17.77 -1.11 -9.40
N GLN A 280 18.32 -0.48 -10.41
CA GLN A 280 18.75 0.90 -10.33
C GLN A 280 17.56 1.86 -10.53
N LEU A 281 17.63 3.04 -9.91
CA LEU A 281 16.56 4.03 -9.92
C LEU A 281 16.16 4.45 -11.35
N GLU A 282 17.13 4.60 -12.25
CA GLU A 282 16.92 4.98 -13.66
C GLU A 282 16.19 3.93 -14.48
N ASN A 283 16.08 2.69 -13.99
CA ASN A 283 15.41 1.60 -14.70
C ASN A 283 13.95 1.41 -14.27
N ILE A 284 13.43 2.26 -13.41
CA ILE A 284 12.03 2.21 -13.02
C ILE A 284 11.30 3.48 -13.47
N LYS A 285 10.00 3.38 -13.68
CA LYS A 285 9.12 4.53 -13.90
C LYS A 285 7.75 4.27 -13.29
N GLY A 286 7.27 5.23 -12.50
CA GLY A 286 5.93 5.25 -11.92
C GLY A 286 5.15 6.47 -12.37
N ILE A 287 3.87 6.28 -12.65
CA ILE A 287 2.96 7.36 -13.00
C ILE A 287 1.67 7.16 -12.23
N ASP A 288 1.11 8.23 -11.68
CA ASP A 288 -0.23 8.22 -11.12
C ASP A 288 -0.93 9.54 -11.42
N ILE A 289 -2.20 9.48 -11.75
CA ILE A 289 -2.99 10.67 -12.08
C ILE A 289 -3.35 11.45 -10.82
N ASP A 290 -3.60 10.74 -9.73
CA ASP A 290 -3.96 11.33 -8.45
C ASP A 290 -2.72 11.84 -7.72
N TYR A 291 -2.84 13.06 -7.22
CA TYR A 291 -1.73 13.72 -6.53
C TYR A 291 -1.27 12.97 -5.26
N LEU A 292 -2.20 12.47 -4.46
CA LEU A 292 -1.86 11.81 -3.20
C LEU A 292 -1.06 10.51 -3.40
N PRO A 293 -1.47 9.55 -4.25
CA PRO A 293 -0.63 8.40 -4.57
C PRO A 293 0.73 8.80 -5.15
N TYR A 294 0.75 9.74 -6.09
CA TYR A 294 1.98 10.27 -6.67
C TYR A 294 2.96 10.76 -5.60
N ILE A 295 2.52 11.67 -4.70
CA ILE A 295 3.43 12.24 -3.69
C ILE A 295 3.84 11.20 -2.65
N ALA A 296 2.97 10.23 -2.34
CA ALA A 296 3.27 9.11 -1.47
C ALA A 296 4.36 8.20 -2.06
N ALA A 297 4.20 7.80 -3.32
CA ALA A 297 5.19 6.97 -4.03
C ALA A 297 6.53 7.68 -4.16
N LYS A 298 6.51 8.96 -4.54
CA LYS A 298 7.72 9.78 -4.69
C LYS A 298 8.45 9.92 -3.35
N THR A 299 7.74 10.30 -2.29
CA THR A 299 8.32 10.44 -0.95
C THR A 299 8.87 9.11 -0.43
N TYR A 300 8.16 8.00 -0.67
CA TYR A 300 8.63 6.68 -0.32
C TYR A 300 10.01 6.36 -0.95
N LEU A 301 10.16 6.58 -2.27
CA LEU A 301 11.43 6.30 -2.96
C LEU A 301 12.54 7.29 -2.56
N ILE A 302 12.20 8.55 -2.28
CA ILE A 302 13.14 9.54 -1.72
C ILE A 302 13.74 9.02 -0.41
N LEU A 303 12.89 8.57 0.52
CA LEU A 303 13.32 7.98 1.79
C LEU A 303 14.16 6.73 1.57
N TYR A 304 13.74 5.87 0.66
CA TYR A 304 14.40 4.61 0.35
C TYR A 304 15.83 4.81 -0.15
N PHE A 305 16.01 5.70 -1.13
CA PHE A 305 17.31 6.01 -1.74
C PHE A 305 18.11 7.07 -0.99
N LYS A 306 17.65 7.51 0.18
CA LYS A 306 18.28 8.55 1.00
C LYS A 306 18.52 9.87 0.24
N LYS A 307 17.61 10.22 -0.67
CA LYS A 307 17.71 11.45 -1.44
C LYS A 307 17.18 12.64 -0.66
N HIS A 308 17.77 13.81 -0.87
CA HIS A 308 17.29 15.07 -0.29
C HIS A 308 17.77 16.26 -1.16
N GLY A 309 17.22 17.43 -0.92
CA GLY A 309 17.52 18.62 -1.72
C GLY A 309 17.15 18.42 -3.19
N GLN A 310 18.00 18.85 -4.11
CA GLN A 310 17.75 18.77 -5.54
C GLN A 310 17.74 17.33 -6.09
N GLU A 311 18.39 16.40 -5.42
CA GLU A 311 18.42 14.99 -5.86
C GLU A 311 17.04 14.32 -5.88
N ILE A 312 16.04 14.87 -5.17
CA ILE A 312 14.68 14.34 -5.20
C ILE A 312 13.98 14.52 -6.55
N LEU A 313 14.49 15.40 -7.40
CA LEU A 313 13.95 15.63 -8.74
C LEU A 313 14.22 14.45 -9.66
N ASP A 314 15.29 13.70 -9.40
CA ASP A 314 15.70 12.52 -10.19
C ASP A 314 14.86 11.27 -9.90
N ILE A 315 13.99 11.31 -8.89
CA ILE A 315 13.08 10.20 -8.59
C ILE A 315 12.05 10.04 -9.71
N PRO A 316 12.04 8.89 -10.42
CA PRO A 316 11.28 8.70 -11.66
C PRO A 316 9.80 8.36 -11.40
N ILE A 317 9.18 9.13 -10.53
CA ILE A 317 7.74 9.10 -10.24
C ILE A 317 7.13 10.41 -10.71
N PHE A 318 6.09 10.32 -11.54
CA PHE A 318 5.48 11.46 -12.20
C PHE A 318 3.98 11.52 -11.92
N GLN A 319 3.46 12.73 -11.73
CA GLN A 319 2.03 12.95 -11.74
C GLN A 319 1.57 13.10 -13.18
N GLY A 320 0.58 12.30 -13.58
CA GLY A 320 0.04 12.36 -14.94
C GLY A 320 -0.85 11.16 -15.27
N ASN A 321 -1.35 11.17 -16.49
CA ASN A 321 -2.16 10.07 -16.98
C ASN A 321 -1.27 8.92 -17.51
N GLY A 322 -1.30 7.77 -16.84
CA GLY A 322 -0.52 6.59 -17.22
C GLY A 322 -0.92 5.94 -18.54
N LEU A 323 -2.09 6.34 -19.08
CA LEU A 323 -2.56 5.87 -20.38
C LEU A 323 -2.03 6.70 -21.56
N MET A 324 -1.13 7.67 -21.34
CA MET A 324 -0.42 8.37 -22.40
C MET A 324 0.64 7.48 -23.06
N ASP A 325 1.16 7.91 -24.19
CA ASP A 325 2.24 7.17 -24.87
C ASP A 325 3.52 7.18 -24.00
N LEU A 326 3.88 6.01 -23.50
CA LEU A 326 5.04 5.78 -22.62
C LEU A 326 6.21 5.07 -23.33
N GLY A 327 6.12 4.95 -24.66
CA GLY A 327 7.05 4.16 -25.47
C GLY A 327 6.77 2.65 -25.35
N ASN A 328 7.58 1.84 -26.03
CA ASN A 328 7.42 0.38 -26.15
C ASN A 328 8.69 -0.39 -25.76
N ASN A 329 9.43 0.12 -24.81
CA ASN A 329 10.76 -0.39 -24.47
C ASN A 329 10.88 -0.94 -23.04
N TRP A 330 9.76 -1.25 -22.38
CA TRP A 330 9.75 -1.74 -21.01
C TRP A 330 9.88 -3.26 -20.96
N ASP A 331 10.85 -3.75 -20.19
CA ASP A 331 11.11 -5.19 -20.04
C ASP A 331 10.07 -5.86 -19.12
N LEU A 332 9.51 -5.08 -18.19
CA LEU A 332 8.41 -5.48 -17.32
C LEU A 332 7.41 -4.32 -17.17
N VAL A 333 6.15 -4.61 -17.45
CA VAL A 333 5.02 -3.75 -17.10
C VAL A 333 4.23 -4.47 -16.00
N ILE A 334 4.16 -3.86 -14.81
CA ILE A 334 3.57 -4.48 -13.62
C ILE A 334 2.70 -3.47 -12.89
N GLY A 335 1.57 -3.92 -12.34
CA GLY A 335 0.71 -3.01 -11.58
C GLY A 335 -0.65 -3.60 -11.23
N ASN A 336 -1.44 -2.79 -10.54
CA ASN A 336 -2.84 -3.04 -10.22
C ASN A 336 -3.66 -1.84 -10.74
N PRO A 337 -3.93 -1.77 -12.05
CA PRO A 337 -4.60 -0.63 -12.63
C PRO A 337 -5.99 -0.42 -12.04
N ALA A 338 -6.37 0.84 -11.87
CA ALA A 338 -7.72 1.22 -11.49
C ALA A 338 -8.71 0.77 -12.58
N GLY A 339 -9.94 0.48 -12.20
CA GLY A 339 -10.87 -0.12 -13.15
C GLY A 339 -12.30 0.33 -13.00
N SER A 340 -12.51 1.38 -12.23
CA SER A 340 -13.85 1.87 -11.91
C SER A 340 -14.42 2.87 -12.92
N ASN A 341 -13.58 3.45 -13.76
CA ASN A 341 -13.96 4.53 -14.67
C ASN A 341 -14.33 3.99 -16.05
N LYS A 342 -15.30 4.68 -16.66
CA LYS A 342 -15.60 4.55 -18.08
C LYS A 342 -15.30 5.88 -18.73
N TYR A 343 -14.43 5.87 -19.72
CA TYR A 343 -14.07 7.07 -20.46
C TYR A 343 -15.10 7.36 -21.55
N GLU A 344 -15.58 8.60 -21.62
CA GLU A 344 -16.49 9.04 -22.69
C GLU A 344 -15.70 9.45 -23.93
N HIS A 345 -16.19 9.03 -25.09
CA HIS A 345 -15.48 9.02 -26.36
C HIS A 345 -15.04 10.41 -26.88
N ASN A 346 -15.68 11.52 -26.49
CA ASN A 346 -15.64 12.74 -27.28
C ASN A 346 -14.48 13.72 -27.01
N GLU A 347 -13.94 13.79 -25.79
CA GLU A 347 -12.84 14.72 -25.49
C GLU A 347 -11.51 14.02 -25.17
N GLU A 348 -11.56 12.82 -24.66
CA GLU A 348 -10.39 12.06 -24.20
C GLU A 348 -9.67 11.32 -25.34
N LYS A 349 -10.27 11.17 -26.52
CA LYS A 349 -9.66 10.56 -27.71
C LYS A 349 -8.27 11.09 -28.07
N LYS A 350 -8.03 12.37 -27.80
CA LYS A 350 -6.74 13.00 -28.11
C LYS A 350 -5.62 12.47 -27.21
N ILE A 351 -5.96 12.01 -26.02
CA ILE A 351 -5.01 11.53 -25.01
C ILE A 351 -4.55 10.11 -25.37
N PHE A 352 -5.45 9.27 -25.90
CA PHE A 352 -5.20 7.85 -26.17
C PHE A 352 -4.93 7.53 -27.64
N LYS A 353 -4.32 8.44 -28.39
CA LYS A 353 -4.08 8.25 -29.83
C LYS A 353 -3.33 6.97 -30.20
N HIS A 354 -2.55 6.42 -29.27
CA HIS A 354 -1.81 5.18 -29.46
C HIS A 354 -2.63 3.94 -29.11
N LEU A 355 -3.76 4.06 -28.40
CA LEU A 355 -4.68 2.96 -28.05
C LEU A 355 -5.83 2.87 -29.08
N ASN A 356 -6.43 1.69 -29.20
CA ASN A 356 -7.59 1.46 -30.06
C ASN A 356 -8.87 1.64 -29.24
N ASP A 357 -9.67 2.62 -29.60
CA ASP A 357 -10.95 2.96 -28.94
C ASP A 357 -12.12 2.11 -29.43
N ASP A 358 -11.99 1.41 -30.55
CA ASP A 358 -12.96 0.46 -31.11
C ASP A 358 -12.36 -0.97 -31.15
N LEU A 359 -11.82 -1.40 -30.03
CA LEU A 359 -11.13 -2.69 -29.97
C LEU A 359 -12.08 -3.88 -30.18
N ASP A 360 -13.34 -3.75 -29.77
CA ASP A 360 -14.38 -4.76 -29.98
C ASP A 360 -14.92 -4.80 -31.42
N GLY A 361 -14.61 -3.80 -32.24
CA GLY A 361 -14.96 -3.74 -33.67
C GLY A 361 -16.45 -3.54 -33.95
N ASN A 362 -17.23 -3.09 -32.97
CA ASN A 362 -18.67 -2.90 -33.15
C ASN A 362 -19.04 -1.51 -33.72
N GLY A 363 -18.05 -0.64 -33.90
CA GLY A 363 -18.22 0.73 -34.39
C GLY A 363 -18.97 1.67 -33.45
N LYS A 364 -19.34 1.21 -32.26
CA LYS A 364 -20.04 1.99 -31.23
C LYS A 364 -19.10 2.26 -30.06
N VAL A 365 -18.52 3.42 -30.07
CA VAL A 365 -17.51 3.79 -29.07
C VAL A 365 -18.14 4.71 -28.02
N ASP A 366 -19.18 4.23 -27.35
CA ASP A 366 -19.88 5.08 -26.38
C ASP A 366 -19.14 5.18 -25.04
N LYS A 367 -18.58 4.07 -24.57
CA LYS A 367 -17.85 4.05 -23.27
C LYS A 367 -16.81 2.92 -23.26
N ILE A 368 -15.54 3.29 -23.14
CA ILE A 368 -14.43 2.34 -23.05
C ILE A 368 -14.14 2.06 -21.57
N SER A 369 -14.05 0.80 -21.18
CA SER A 369 -13.64 0.46 -19.83
C SER A 369 -12.17 0.78 -19.61
N GLU A 370 -11.84 1.31 -18.45
CA GLU A 370 -10.46 1.60 -18.04
C GLU A 370 -9.56 0.37 -18.16
N TYR A 371 -10.05 -0.83 -17.79
CA TYR A 371 -9.31 -2.08 -17.97
C TYR A 371 -8.95 -2.39 -19.42
N SER A 372 -9.83 -2.04 -20.36
CA SER A 372 -9.52 -2.21 -21.78
C SER A 372 -8.33 -1.35 -22.21
N LEU A 373 -8.30 -0.10 -21.74
CA LEU A 373 -7.22 0.83 -21.99
C LEU A 373 -5.93 0.39 -21.27
N SER A 374 -6.03 -0.04 -20.02
CA SER A 374 -4.88 -0.47 -19.22
C SER A 374 -4.22 -1.74 -19.79
N ILE A 375 -5.02 -2.71 -20.28
CA ILE A 375 -4.49 -3.89 -20.96
C ILE A 375 -3.76 -3.49 -22.26
N GLN A 376 -4.35 -2.61 -23.07
CA GLN A 376 -3.71 -2.12 -24.29
C GLN A 376 -2.42 -1.35 -23.97
N GLN A 377 -2.47 -0.46 -22.95
CA GLN A 377 -1.31 0.31 -22.49
C GLN A 377 -0.15 -0.61 -22.09
N ALA A 378 -0.45 -1.64 -21.30
CA ALA A 378 0.57 -2.59 -20.87
C ALA A 378 1.20 -3.34 -22.04
N VAL A 379 0.39 -3.83 -22.98
CA VAL A 379 0.88 -4.54 -24.15
C VAL A 379 1.67 -3.62 -25.09
N GLN A 380 1.24 -2.37 -25.26
CA GLN A 380 1.97 -1.41 -26.07
C GLN A 380 3.30 -1.01 -25.46
N SER A 381 3.32 -0.76 -24.16
CA SER A 381 4.52 -0.30 -23.44
C SER A 381 5.59 -1.39 -23.29
N ALA A 382 5.20 -2.67 -23.22
CA ALA A 382 6.16 -3.76 -23.14
C ALA A 382 6.99 -3.88 -24.44
N CYS A 383 8.28 -4.17 -24.33
CA CYS A 383 9.11 -4.54 -25.49
C CYS A 383 8.78 -5.96 -25.97
N LEU A 384 9.27 -6.36 -27.14
CA LEU A 384 9.19 -7.76 -27.58
C LEU A 384 9.93 -8.67 -26.60
N GLY A 385 9.27 -9.73 -26.12
CA GLY A 385 9.76 -10.60 -25.05
C GLY A 385 9.57 -10.02 -23.64
N GLY A 386 9.11 -8.75 -23.53
CA GLY A 386 8.80 -8.11 -22.26
C GLY A 386 7.63 -8.76 -21.54
N LYS A 387 7.70 -8.77 -20.22
CA LYS A 387 6.67 -9.37 -19.36
C LYS A 387 5.61 -8.34 -18.98
N ILE A 388 4.39 -8.82 -18.87
CA ILE A 388 3.22 -8.06 -18.42
C ILE A 388 2.62 -8.80 -17.23
N CYS A 389 2.58 -8.18 -16.06
CA CYS A 389 2.05 -8.78 -14.84
C CYS A 389 1.05 -7.83 -14.19
N LEU A 390 -0.23 -8.04 -14.43
CA LEU A 390 -1.30 -7.13 -14.01
C LEU A 390 -2.33 -7.83 -13.12
N ILE A 391 -2.90 -7.06 -12.18
CA ILE A 391 -4.10 -7.45 -11.44
C ILE A 391 -5.31 -6.89 -12.18
N LEU A 392 -6.20 -7.77 -12.64
CA LEU A 392 -7.37 -7.43 -13.45
C LEU A 392 -8.63 -8.06 -12.86
N PRO A 393 -9.82 -7.52 -13.14
CA PRO A 393 -11.06 -8.19 -12.77
C PRO A 393 -11.16 -9.57 -13.40
N GLU A 394 -11.65 -10.54 -12.62
CA GLU A 394 -11.87 -11.92 -13.13
C GLU A 394 -12.80 -11.94 -14.35
N GLY A 395 -13.73 -10.96 -14.43
CA GLY A 395 -14.62 -10.81 -15.59
C GLY A 395 -13.91 -10.69 -16.92
N VAL A 396 -12.70 -10.10 -16.98
CA VAL A 396 -11.88 -10.03 -18.21
C VAL A 396 -11.63 -11.42 -18.78
N PHE A 397 -11.50 -12.43 -17.92
CA PHE A 397 -11.19 -13.81 -18.31
C PHE A 397 -12.42 -14.70 -18.46
N SER A 398 -13.60 -14.28 -18.00
CA SER A 398 -14.80 -15.13 -17.92
C SER A 398 -16.04 -14.56 -18.62
N ASN A 399 -16.17 -13.23 -18.75
CA ASN A 399 -17.36 -12.62 -19.36
C ASN A 399 -17.31 -12.69 -20.89
N SER A 400 -18.43 -13.00 -21.51
CA SER A 400 -18.57 -12.97 -22.99
C SER A 400 -18.35 -11.56 -23.56
N GLN A 401 -18.72 -10.51 -22.83
CA GLN A 401 -18.53 -9.13 -23.26
C GLN A 401 -17.05 -8.73 -23.38
N ASP A 402 -16.16 -9.40 -22.65
CA ASP A 402 -14.73 -9.13 -22.61
C ASP A 402 -13.91 -10.08 -23.52
N GLU A 403 -14.59 -10.87 -24.39
CA GLU A 403 -13.93 -11.79 -25.34
C GLU A 403 -12.91 -11.08 -26.24
N TYR A 404 -13.20 -9.87 -26.66
CA TYR A 404 -12.29 -9.07 -27.49
C TYR A 404 -10.97 -8.77 -26.78
N LEU A 405 -10.96 -8.58 -25.45
CA LEU A 405 -9.73 -8.37 -24.66
C LEU A 405 -8.88 -9.65 -24.61
N ARG A 406 -9.53 -10.81 -24.45
CA ARG A 406 -8.84 -12.10 -24.51
C ARG A 406 -8.23 -12.36 -25.90
N LYS A 407 -8.97 -12.03 -26.97
CA LYS A 407 -8.47 -12.09 -28.34
C LYS A 407 -7.28 -11.14 -28.55
N TYR A 408 -7.35 -9.93 -28.00
CA TYR A 408 -6.25 -8.97 -28.05
C TYR A 408 -5.00 -9.51 -27.36
N LEU A 409 -5.14 -9.99 -26.11
CA LEU A 409 -4.04 -10.62 -25.37
C LEU A 409 -3.47 -11.83 -26.11
N ALA A 410 -4.32 -12.72 -26.61
CA ALA A 410 -3.89 -13.91 -27.35
C ALA A 410 -3.16 -13.58 -28.67
N LYS A 411 -3.50 -12.47 -29.31
CA LYS A 411 -2.85 -12.02 -30.54
C LYS A 411 -1.45 -11.47 -30.33
N TYR A 412 -1.26 -10.71 -29.27
CA TYR A 412 -0.02 -9.98 -29.04
C TYR A 412 0.87 -10.57 -27.96
N CYS A 413 0.35 -11.50 -27.17
CA CYS A 413 1.05 -12.08 -26.04
C CYS A 413 0.93 -13.61 -25.96
N ASN A 414 1.95 -14.25 -25.38
CA ASN A 414 1.82 -15.58 -24.80
C ASN A 414 1.34 -15.42 -23.34
N ILE A 415 0.13 -15.89 -23.06
CA ILE A 415 -0.40 -15.90 -21.68
C ILE A 415 0.27 -17.05 -20.95
N ARG A 416 0.99 -16.74 -19.87
CA ARG A 416 1.77 -17.71 -19.08
C ARG A 416 0.99 -18.21 -17.86
N ALA A 417 0.30 -17.30 -17.16
CA ALA A 417 -0.51 -17.66 -16.00
C ALA A 417 -1.72 -16.74 -15.82
N ILE A 418 -2.80 -17.31 -15.27
CA ILE A 418 -3.95 -16.58 -14.72
C ILE A 418 -4.23 -17.15 -13.34
N ILE A 419 -4.11 -16.30 -12.29
CA ILE A 419 -4.30 -16.70 -10.91
C ILE A 419 -5.47 -15.91 -10.32
N SER A 420 -6.58 -16.59 -10.06
CA SER A 420 -7.77 -16.00 -9.44
C SER A 420 -7.52 -15.83 -7.94
N LEU A 421 -7.66 -14.58 -7.45
CA LEU A 421 -7.51 -14.22 -6.06
C LEU A 421 -8.84 -14.35 -5.31
N PRO A 422 -8.83 -14.60 -4.00
CA PRO A 422 -10.06 -14.67 -3.22
C PRO A 422 -10.73 -13.30 -3.12
N ARG A 423 -12.06 -13.29 -2.99
CA ARG A 423 -12.79 -12.06 -2.69
C ARG A 423 -12.30 -11.48 -1.38
N GLY A 424 -12.04 -10.19 -1.35
CA GLY A 424 -11.50 -9.53 -0.18
C GLY A 424 -9.97 -9.52 -0.06
N ALA A 425 -9.23 -10.09 -1.03
CA ALA A 425 -7.76 -9.99 -1.08
C ALA A 425 -7.25 -8.53 -0.98
N PHE A 426 -8.08 -7.56 -1.35
CA PHE A 426 -7.80 -6.12 -1.29
C PHE A 426 -8.63 -5.38 -0.22
N LYS A 427 -9.46 -6.10 0.56
CA LYS A 427 -10.19 -5.51 1.69
C LYS A 427 -9.30 -5.49 2.91
N ARG A 428 -8.83 -4.33 3.29
CA ARG A 428 -8.23 -4.14 4.60
C ARG A 428 -9.30 -4.14 5.68
N GLY A 429 -9.03 -4.91 6.73
CA GLY A 429 -9.93 -5.19 7.84
C GLY A 429 -10.62 -3.96 8.43
N THR A 430 -11.83 -3.74 8.01
CA THR A 430 -12.78 -3.00 8.81
C THR A 430 -13.68 -4.02 9.50
N SER A 431 -13.48 -4.10 10.80
CA SER A 431 -14.36 -4.71 11.80
C SER A 431 -14.90 -6.12 11.52
N THR A 432 -14.67 -7.00 12.46
CA THR A 432 -15.40 -8.23 12.80
C THR A 432 -16.92 -8.06 12.99
N LYS A 433 -17.52 -6.93 12.58
CA LYS A 433 -18.98 -6.81 12.50
C LYS A 433 -19.45 -7.63 11.32
N ARG A 434 -20.15 -8.76 11.63
CA ARG A 434 -20.94 -9.55 10.71
C ARG A 434 -21.50 -8.68 9.59
N MET A 435 -21.04 -8.88 8.35
CA MET A 435 -21.74 -8.35 7.18
C MET A 435 -23.16 -8.86 7.24
N LYS A 436 -24.13 -7.95 7.41
CA LYS A 436 -25.54 -8.30 7.22
C LYS A 436 -25.65 -8.83 5.80
N ALA A 437 -26.15 -10.06 5.67
CA ALA A 437 -26.53 -10.62 4.40
C ALA A 437 -27.47 -9.62 3.74
N GLY A 438 -27.04 -9.00 2.63
CA GLY A 438 -27.81 -7.99 1.92
C GLY A 438 -27.11 -6.68 1.58
N SER A 439 -25.93 -6.36 2.12
CA SER A 439 -25.18 -5.18 1.66
C SER A 439 -24.42 -5.52 0.37
N GLN A 440 -24.91 -5.01 -0.75
CA GLN A 440 -24.43 -5.25 -2.12
C GLN A 440 -23.12 -4.53 -2.48
N THR A 441 -22.13 -4.51 -1.63
CA THR A 441 -20.75 -4.29 -2.07
C THR A 441 -20.07 -5.66 -2.16
N ALA A 442 -20.53 -6.47 -3.13
CA ALA A 442 -19.77 -7.63 -3.56
C ALA A 442 -18.40 -7.14 -4.03
N SER A 443 -17.36 -7.40 -3.25
CA SER A 443 -16.00 -7.10 -3.68
C SER A 443 -15.77 -7.84 -4.98
N MET A 444 -15.36 -7.10 -6.01
CA MET A 444 -15.02 -7.65 -7.32
C MET A 444 -13.92 -8.69 -7.12
N LYS A 445 -14.08 -9.87 -7.71
CA LYS A 445 -13.05 -10.89 -7.71
C LYS A 445 -11.99 -10.49 -8.72
N MET A 446 -10.73 -10.54 -8.33
CA MET A 446 -9.59 -10.12 -9.13
C MET A 446 -8.74 -11.32 -9.50
N SER A 447 -8.02 -11.21 -10.60
CA SER A 447 -7.08 -12.23 -11.08
C SER A 447 -5.76 -11.59 -11.49
N ILE A 448 -4.66 -12.30 -11.26
CA ILE A 448 -3.34 -11.90 -11.73
C ILE A 448 -3.14 -12.50 -13.13
N LEU A 449 -2.82 -11.66 -14.08
CA LEU A 449 -2.37 -12.05 -15.42
C LEU A 449 -0.85 -11.99 -15.47
N LEU A 450 -0.20 -13.06 -15.93
CA LEU A 450 1.18 -13.04 -16.40
C LEU A 450 1.22 -13.38 -17.88
N ALA A 451 1.74 -12.47 -18.69
CA ALA A 451 1.88 -12.63 -20.14
C ALA A 451 3.24 -12.14 -20.63
N GLU A 452 3.61 -12.54 -21.83
CA GLU A 452 4.84 -12.13 -22.51
C GLU A 452 4.51 -11.60 -23.90
N LYS A 453 4.92 -10.37 -24.23
CA LYS A 453 4.67 -9.79 -25.55
C LYS A 453 5.46 -10.51 -26.64
N ILE A 454 4.76 -11.01 -27.66
CA ILE A 454 5.38 -11.77 -28.77
C ILE A 454 5.29 -11.05 -30.11
N ARG A 455 4.54 -9.97 -30.21
CA ARG A 455 4.30 -9.23 -31.44
C ARG A 455 4.11 -7.75 -31.19
N GLU A 456 4.61 -6.91 -32.09
CA GLU A 456 4.33 -5.48 -32.07
C GLU A 456 2.86 -5.21 -32.41
N VAL A 457 2.29 -4.23 -31.69
CA VAL A 457 0.89 -3.83 -31.88
C VAL A 457 0.76 -2.96 -33.13
N ASN A 458 -0.13 -3.37 -34.03
CA ASN A 458 -0.56 -2.52 -35.11
C ASN A 458 -2.06 -2.24 -35.00
N LYS A 459 -2.44 -0.97 -34.82
CA LYS A 459 -3.82 -0.54 -34.65
C LYS A 459 -4.77 -0.91 -35.77
N LYS A 460 -4.24 -1.08 -37.01
CA LYS A 460 -5.02 -1.45 -38.17
C LYS A 460 -5.26 -2.96 -38.30
N ASP A 461 -4.64 -3.73 -37.41
CA ASP A 461 -4.80 -5.18 -37.45
C ASP A 461 -6.18 -5.56 -36.95
N LYS A 462 -6.92 -6.33 -37.73
CA LYS A 462 -8.13 -7.00 -37.24
C LYS A 462 -7.76 -7.99 -36.14
N LEU A 463 -8.63 -8.17 -35.14
CA LEU A 463 -8.44 -9.14 -34.05
C LEU A 463 -8.67 -10.60 -34.52
N GLU A 464 -8.25 -10.93 -35.76
CA GLU A 464 -8.23 -12.31 -36.23
C GLU A 464 -7.07 -13.06 -35.55
N ILE A 465 -7.37 -14.18 -34.92
CA ILE A 465 -6.40 -14.99 -34.19
C ILE A 465 -6.05 -16.20 -35.05
N ASP A 466 -4.77 -16.42 -35.32
CA ASP A 466 -4.29 -17.67 -35.85
C ASP A 466 -4.26 -18.74 -34.73
N ILE A 467 -5.24 -19.61 -34.71
CA ILE A 467 -5.43 -20.68 -33.71
C ILE A 467 -4.15 -21.53 -33.52
N ARG A 468 -3.29 -21.61 -34.52
CA ARG A 468 -2.02 -22.36 -34.44
C ARG A 468 -1.05 -21.79 -33.43
N HIS A 469 -1.17 -20.48 -33.06
CA HIS A 469 -0.34 -19.84 -32.06
C HIS A 469 -0.85 -20.09 -30.63
N LEU A 470 -2.07 -20.61 -30.46
CA LEU A 470 -2.71 -20.80 -29.17
C LEU A 470 -2.43 -22.17 -28.51
N ASN A 471 -1.63 -23.01 -29.19
CA ASN A 471 -1.34 -24.36 -28.70
C ASN A 471 -0.14 -24.38 -27.75
N TYR A 472 -0.27 -23.68 -26.61
CA TYR A 472 0.71 -23.68 -25.54
C TYR A 472 0.00 -23.79 -24.17
N PRO A 473 0.65 -24.43 -23.17
CA PRO A 473 0.03 -24.60 -21.86
C PRO A 473 0.00 -23.28 -21.06
N ILE A 474 -1.10 -23.05 -20.35
CA ILE A 474 -1.28 -21.93 -19.43
C ILE A 474 -1.42 -22.48 -18.01
N PHE A 475 -0.75 -21.83 -17.06
CA PHE A 475 -0.92 -22.12 -15.64
C PHE A 475 -2.16 -21.41 -15.12
N LEU A 476 -3.13 -22.19 -14.62
CA LEU A 476 -4.35 -21.67 -14.02
C LEU A 476 -4.38 -22.04 -12.53
N ALA A 477 -4.64 -21.08 -11.68
CA ALA A 477 -4.84 -21.29 -10.25
C ALA A 477 -6.04 -20.48 -9.74
N ASN A 478 -6.79 -21.07 -8.81
CA ASN A 478 -7.90 -20.41 -8.15
C ASN A 478 -7.73 -20.56 -6.63
N ILE A 479 -7.63 -19.43 -5.95
CA ILE A 479 -7.59 -19.37 -4.49
C ILE A 479 -9.02 -19.13 -4.01
N SER A 480 -9.56 -20.11 -3.29
CA SER A 480 -10.92 -20.03 -2.75
C SER A 480 -11.07 -18.88 -1.75
N ASP A 481 -12.27 -18.35 -1.63
CA ASP A 481 -12.57 -17.31 -0.64
C ASP A 481 -12.26 -17.81 0.79
N ALA A 482 -11.77 -16.91 1.65
CA ALA A 482 -11.51 -17.26 3.04
C ALA A 482 -12.80 -17.67 3.76
N GLU A 483 -12.74 -18.74 4.53
CA GLU A 483 -13.83 -19.09 5.44
C GLU A 483 -14.00 -17.97 6.49
N SER A 484 -15.23 -17.77 6.96
CA SER A 484 -15.59 -16.71 7.92
C SER A 484 -14.85 -16.75 9.27
N LYS A 485 -14.01 -17.76 9.49
CA LYS A 485 -13.21 -18.00 10.71
C LYS A 485 -11.72 -17.70 10.56
N ALA A 486 -11.25 -17.24 9.39
CA ALA A 486 -9.85 -16.88 9.22
C ALA A 486 -9.51 -15.66 10.11
N GLY A 487 -8.67 -15.83 11.11
CA GLY A 487 -8.38 -14.80 12.12
C GLY A 487 -7.62 -13.60 11.53
N ASN A 488 -6.59 -13.82 10.73
CA ASN A 488 -5.83 -12.78 10.02
C ASN A 488 -5.81 -13.09 8.52
N VAL A 489 -6.56 -12.29 7.76
CA VAL A 489 -6.74 -12.48 6.31
C VAL A 489 -5.43 -12.37 5.54
N SER A 490 -4.52 -11.48 5.95
CA SER A 490 -3.23 -11.31 5.26
C SER A 490 -2.32 -12.52 5.43
N VAL A 491 -2.22 -13.08 6.62
CA VAL A 491 -1.42 -14.31 6.88
C VAL A 491 -2.02 -15.50 6.12
N TRP A 492 -3.34 -15.64 6.19
CA TRP A 492 -4.06 -16.67 5.46
C TRP A 492 -3.85 -16.59 3.94
N LEU A 493 -3.88 -15.38 3.37
CA LEU A 493 -3.64 -15.15 1.95
C LEU A 493 -2.19 -15.48 1.57
N GLU A 494 -1.23 -15.05 2.37
CA GLU A 494 0.19 -15.27 2.14
C GLU A 494 0.52 -16.77 2.06
N GLU A 495 -0.01 -17.58 2.99
CA GLU A 495 0.17 -19.04 2.97
C GLU A 495 -0.32 -19.68 1.66
N ARG A 496 -1.49 -19.23 1.14
CA ARG A 496 -2.04 -19.77 -0.12
C ARG A 496 -1.25 -19.32 -1.33
N LEU A 497 -0.79 -18.08 -1.34
CA LEU A 497 0.06 -17.57 -2.40
C LEU A 497 1.40 -18.33 -2.46
N HIS A 498 1.97 -18.72 -1.32
CA HIS A 498 3.16 -19.58 -1.28
C HIS A 498 2.91 -20.94 -1.93
N VAL A 499 1.78 -21.59 -1.62
CA VAL A 499 1.41 -22.88 -2.23
C VAL A 499 1.28 -22.75 -3.75
N VAL A 500 0.62 -21.68 -4.25
CA VAL A 500 0.49 -21.45 -5.69
C VAL A 500 1.85 -21.18 -6.33
N LEU A 501 2.73 -20.44 -5.65
CA LEU A 501 4.07 -20.14 -6.15
C LEU A 501 4.94 -21.40 -6.29
N ASP A 502 4.85 -22.33 -5.34
CA ASP A 502 5.58 -23.60 -5.42
C ASP A 502 5.07 -24.46 -6.59
N GLN A 503 3.75 -24.50 -6.81
CA GLN A 503 3.16 -25.18 -7.95
C GLN A 503 3.56 -24.53 -9.29
N TRP A 504 3.65 -23.20 -9.35
CA TRP A 504 4.16 -22.47 -10.51
C TRP A 504 5.60 -22.83 -10.83
N LYS A 505 6.49 -22.86 -9.85
CA LYS A 505 7.90 -23.24 -10.02
C LYS A 505 8.05 -24.67 -10.51
N GLU A 506 7.26 -25.60 -9.94
CA GLU A 506 7.25 -26.98 -10.40
C GLU A 506 6.77 -27.11 -11.86
N TRP A 507 5.74 -26.33 -12.22
CA TRP A 507 5.18 -26.31 -13.56
C TRP A 507 6.19 -25.75 -14.59
N ILE A 508 6.89 -24.65 -14.32
CA ILE A 508 7.92 -24.08 -15.19
C ILE A 508 9.04 -25.11 -15.42
N ASN A 509 9.58 -25.69 -14.35
CA ASN A 509 10.67 -26.66 -14.44
C ASN A 509 10.28 -27.85 -15.36
N LYS A 510 9.03 -28.34 -15.25
CA LYS A 510 8.53 -29.41 -16.13
C LYS A 510 8.33 -28.95 -17.57
N ALA A 511 7.94 -27.70 -17.80
CA ALA A 511 7.75 -27.13 -19.13
C ALA A 511 9.07 -26.89 -19.85
N GLU A 512 10.10 -26.43 -19.12
CA GLU A 512 11.45 -26.24 -19.66
C GLU A 512 12.11 -27.57 -20.05
N LEU A 513 12.00 -28.61 -19.20
CA LEU A 513 12.50 -29.94 -19.52
C LEU A 513 11.86 -30.51 -20.79
N LYS A 514 10.55 -30.31 -20.99
CA LYS A 514 9.86 -30.73 -22.20
C LYS A 514 10.30 -29.95 -23.47
N ASN A 515 10.65 -28.67 -23.31
CA ASN A 515 11.17 -27.87 -24.44
C ASN A 515 12.60 -28.28 -24.82
N VAL A 516 13.45 -28.65 -23.86
CA VAL A 516 14.79 -29.20 -24.13
C VAL A 516 14.70 -30.53 -24.87
N GLU A 517 13.79 -31.42 -24.49
CA GLU A 517 13.54 -32.67 -25.25
C GLU A 517 13.02 -32.41 -26.64
N LYS A 518 12.18 -31.37 -26.84
CA LYS A 518 11.69 -30.98 -28.17
C LYS A 518 12.82 -30.47 -29.09
N ILE A 519 13.76 -29.69 -28.59
CA ILE A 519 14.89 -29.17 -29.37
C ILE A 519 15.84 -30.30 -29.75
N SER A 520 16.04 -31.29 -28.91
CA SER A 520 16.89 -32.46 -29.22
C SER A 520 16.25 -33.45 -30.22
N THR A 521 14.93 -33.41 -30.39
CA THR A 521 14.20 -34.35 -31.28
C THR A 521 13.73 -33.74 -32.59
N THR A 522 13.96 -32.46 -32.84
CA THR A 522 13.51 -31.76 -34.09
C THR A 522 14.35 -32.09 -35.34
N PHE A 523 15.41 -32.91 -35.25
CA PHE A 523 16.21 -33.28 -36.42
C PHE A 523 15.71 -34.51 -37.18
N ASP A 524 14.69 -35.25 -36.68
CA ASP A 524 14.21 -36.47 -37.37
C ASP A 524 12.73 -36.76 -37.12
N ILE A 525 11.77 -36.05 -37.68
CA ILE A 525 10.39 -36.56 -37.66
C ILE A 525 9.49 -35.91 -38.74
N LYS A 526 9.10 -36.68 -39.75
CA LYS A 526 7.98 -36.32 -40.65
C LYS A 526 6.70 -37.13 -40.45
N GLU A 527 6.64 -38.19 -39.67
CA GLU A 527 5.45 -39.08 -39.70
C GLU A 527 4.92 -39.67 -38.36
N LYS A 528 5.55 -39.45 -37.22
CA LYS A 528 5.08 -40.01 -35.94
C LYS A 528 4.31 -39.02 -35.05
N ASP A 529 4.10 -37.79 -35.48
CA ASP A 529 3.68 -36.68 -34.59
C ASP A 529 2.20 -36.65 -34.19
N LYS A 530 1.29 -37.17 -35.01
CA LYS A 530 -0.15 -37.12 -34.66
C LYS A 530 -0.56 -37.98 -33.48
N LYS A 531 0.15 -39.07 -33.20
CA LYS A 531 -0.13 -39.91 -32.03
C LYS A 531 0.57 -39.42 -30.76
N ARG A 532 1.75 -38.78 -30.88
CA ARG A 532 2.47 -38.22 -29.72
C ARG A 532 1.91 -36.90 -29.26
N GLN A 533 1.33 -36.07 -30.12
CA GLN A 533 0.62 -34.86 -29.74
C GLN A 533 -0.54 -35.16 -28.76
N LYS A 534 -1.25 -36.31 -28.98
CA LYS A 534 -2.31 -36.73 -28.06
C LYS A 534 -1.79 -37.14 -26.64
N ALA A 535 -0.54 -37.62 -26.55
CA ALA A 535 0.09 -38.03 -25.30
C ALA A 535 0.76 -36.84 -24.54
N LEU A 536 1.14 -35.77 -25.28
CA LEU A 536 1.70 -34.54 -24.68
C LEU A 536 0.64 -33.66 -23.99
N PHE A 537 -0.63 -33.87 -24.30
CA PHE A 537 -1.78 -33.14 -23.76
C PHE A 537 -2.62 -33.95 -22.77
N GLU A 538 -2.19 -35.14 -22.37
CA GLU A 538 -2.77 -35.76 -21.18
C GLU A 538 -2.37 -34.92 -19.96
N PRO A 539 -3.32 -34.55 -19.08
CA PRO A 539 -3.00 -33.84 -17.87
C PRO A 539 -1.90 -34.61 -17.16
N ALA A 540 -0.88 -33.90 -16.70
CA ALA A 540 0.18 -34.52 -15.94
C ALA A 540 -0.48 -35.36 -14.83
N GLN A 541 -0.46 -36.69 -15.03
CA GLN A 541 -0.95 -37.66 -14.04
C GLN A 541 -0.12 -37.66 -12.75
N ALA A 542 0.64 -36.63 -12.52
CA ALA A 542 1.68 -36.62 -11.52
C ALA A 542 1.45 -35.65 -10.36
N ILE A 543 0.26 -35.09 -10.17
CA ILE A 543 -0.11 -34.69 -8.82
C ILE A 543 -0.61 -35.97 -8.16
N LYS A 544 0.19 -36.57 -7.28
CA LYS A 544 -0.22 -37.74 -6.49
C LYS A 544 -1.55 -37.43 -5.82
N LYS A 545 -2.40 -38.42 -5.68
CA LYS A 545 -3.73 -38.29 -5.09
C LYS A 545 -3.69 -37.59 -3.71
N GLU A 546 -2.59 -37.77 -2.98
CA GLU A 546 -2.27 -37.11 -1.71
C GLU A 546 -2.02 -35.59 -1.86
N ASP A 547 -1.34 -35.14 -2.95
CA ASP A 547 -1.09 -33.73 -3.19
C ASP A 547 -2.37 -32.99 -3.62
N LYS A 548 -3.29 -33.66 -4.33
CA LYS A 548 -4.62 -33.12 -4.65
C LYS A 548 -5.49 -32.95 -3.40
N ILE A 549 -5.38 -33.84 -2.43
CA ILE A 549 -6.09 -33.72 -1.16
C ILE A 549 -5.54 -32.53 -0.37
N LYS A 550 -4.21 -32.36 -0.26
CA LYS A 550 -3.58 -31.23 0.42
C LYS A 550 -3.95 -29.89 -0.22
N LEU A 551 -3.97 -29.80 -1.55
CA LEU A 551 -4.36 -28.58 -2.27
C LEU A 551 -5.83 -28.24 -2.04
N LYS A 552 -6.71 -29.23 -1.97
CA LYS A 552 -8.13 -29.03 -1.70
C LYS A 552 -8.38 -28.57 -0.27
N ASP A 553 -7.62 -29.08 0.69
CA ASP A 553 -7.69 -28.70 2.10
C ASP A 553 -7.22 -27.27 2.37
N VAL A 554 -6.32 -26.72 1.54
CA VAL A 554 -5.87 -25.32 1.63
C VAL A 554 -6.67 -24.36 0.73
N GLY A 555 -7.72 -24.82 0.06
CA GLY A 555 -8.59 -23.98 -0.77
C GLY A 555 -7.92 -23.44 -2.03
N VAL A 556 -6.96 -24.17 -2.59
CA VAL A 556 -6.27 -23.83 -3.83
C VAL A 556 -6.57 -24.88 -4.88
N GLU A 557 -7.10 -24.48 -6.03
CA GLU A 557 -7.23 -25.31 -7.21
C GLU A 557 -6.28 -24.82 -8.29
N THR A 558 -5.45 -25.72 -8.82
CA THR A 558 -4.63 -25.48 -9.99
C THR A 558 -5.06 -26.39 -11.12
N LYS A 559 -5.26 -25.82 -12.30
CA LYS A 559 -5.57 -26.56 -13.52
C LYS A 559 -4.55 -26.17 -14.59
N ILE A 560 -4.08 -27.16 -15.32
CA ILE A 560 -3.33 -26.94 -16.54
C ILE A 560 -4.36 -27.05 -17.66
N ASP A 561 -4.83 -25.91 -18.19
CA ASP A 561 -5.75 -25.95 -19.31
C ASP A 561 -5.03 -26.26 -20.61
N LYS A 562 -5.69 -27.02 -21.45
CA LYS A 562 -5.07 -27.62 -22.65
C LYS A 562 -5.06 -26.69 -23.84
N SER A 563 -5.89 -25.65 -23.82
CA SER A 563 -5.95 -24.68 -24.92
C SER A 563 -6.57 -23.38 -24.51
N LEU A 564 -6.12 -22.29 -25.11
CA LEU A 564 -6.71 -20.98 -25.03
C LEU A 564 -8.14 -20.96 -25.62
N GLU A 565 -8.52 -21.96 -26.42
CA GLU A 565 -9.87 -22.10 -27.00
C GLU A 565 -10.97 -22.12 -25.93
N ASN A 566 -10.66 -22.65 -24.73
CA ASN A 566 -11.61 -22.64 -23.61
C ASN A 566 -11.68 -21.31 -22.86
N LEU A 567 -10.76 -20.39 -23.12
CA LEU A 567 -10.72 -19.03 -22.55
C LEU A 567 -11.26 -17.97 -23.51
N LEU A 568 -11.29 -18.28 -24.79
CA LEU A 568 -11.86 -17.45 -25.86
C LEU A 568 -13.34 -17.78 -26.07
#